data_67044724c4289e72d56e9178d4a1954d
#
_entry.id   67044724c4289e72d56e9178d4a1954d
#
_cell.length_a   1.000
_cell.length_b   1.000
_cell.length_c   1.000
_cell.angle_alpha   90.00
_cell.angle_beta   90.00
_cell.angle_gamma   90.00
#
_symmetry.space_group_name_H-M   'P 1'
#
loop_
_entity.id
_entity.type
_entity.pdbx_description
1 polymer ?
#
loop_
_entity_poly.entity_id
_entity_poly.type
_entity_poly.pdbx_seq_one_letter_code
_entity_poly.pdbx_strand_id
1 'polypeptide(L)'
;MSKTILLSRRERQIMDVLYKFEGASVKEVQENILDAPSYSAVRTLMQKLVDKGHISYRESGKKYVYYPVVKHKKASRSALSGVVSTFFRDSTFIAMNSLLEMSTNDMTDEELEKLEQLIQEKKSKSS
;
A
#
# COMPACT_ATOMS: atom_id res chain seq x y z
N MET A 1 -3.84 9.02 17.86
CA MET A 1 -2.92 7.94 17.78
C MET A 1 -3.35 6.87 16.80
N SER A 2 -2.47 6.50 15.98
CA SER A 2 -2.84 5.47 15.07
C SER A 2 -2.86 4.14 15.79
N LYS A 3 -3.84 3.37 15.50
CA LYS A 3 -3.87 2.02 16.01
C LYS A 3 -2.85 1.21 15.25
N THR A 4 -2.03 0.53 16.00
CA THR A 4 -1.18 -0.46 15.38
C THR A 4 -2.09 -1.62 15.03
N ILE A 5 -2.34 -1.80 13.77
CA ILE A 5 -3.16 -2.89 13.31
C ILE A 5 -2.24 -4.08 13.11
N LEU A 6 -2.38 -5.06 14.01
CA LEU A 6 -1.57 -6.25 13.91
C LEU A 6 -2.25 -7.23 12.97
N LEU A 7 -1.71 -7.34 11.78
CA LEU A 7 -2.17 -8.29 10.80
C LEU A 7 -1.21 -9.46 10.75
N SER A 8 -1.74 -10.66 10.56
CA SER A 8 -0.91 -11.82 10.34
C SER A 8 -0.20 -11.68 8.99
N ARG A 9 0.81 -12.50 8.77
CA ARG A 9 1.54 -12.50 7.50
C ARG A 9 0.60 -12.71 6.32
N ARG A 10 -0.32 -13.67 6.44
CA ARG A 10 -1.28 -13.96 5.37
C ARG A 10 -2.26 -12.81 5.17
N GLU A 11 -2.72 -12.20 6.26
CA GLU A 11 -3.60 -11.06 6.16
C GLU A 11 -2.94 -9.90 5.44
N ARG A 12 -1.66 -9.65 5.72
CA ARG A 12 -0.92 -8.60 5.02
C ARG A 12 -0.78 -8.89 3.53
N GLN A 13 -0.53 -10.15 3.17
CA GLN A 13 -0.47 -10.53 1.77
C GLN A 13 -1.78 -10.24 1.04
N ILE A 14 -2.89 -10.53 1.69
CA ILE A 14 -4.22 -10.27 1.13
C ILE A 14 -4.42 -8.76 0.95
N MET A 15 -4.11 -7.99 1.98
CA MET A 15 -4.25 -6.53 1.89
C MET A 15 -3.41 -5.95 0.77
N ASP A 16 -2.18 -6.45 0.60
CA ASP A 16 -1.30 -5.98 -0.48
C ASP A 16 -1.93 -6.19 -1.85
N VAL A 17 -2.55 -7.34 -2.06
CA VAL A 17 -3.23 -7.63 -3.33
C VAL A 17 -4.40 -6.67 -3.53
N LEU A 18 -5.19 -6.46 -2.48
CA LEU A 18 -6.36 -5.59 -2.58
C LEU A 18 -5.97 -4.14 -2.85
N TYR A 19 -4.88 -3.67 -2.26
CA TYR A 19 -4.38 -2.33 -2.56
C TYR A 19 -3.85 -2.24 -3.98
N LYS A 20 -3.10 -3.26 -4.40
CA LYS A 20 -2.48 -3.24 -5.73
C LYS A 20 -3.51 -3.22 -6.85
N PHE A 21 -4.56 -4.02 -6.72
CA PHE A 21 -5.58 -4.15 -7.76
C PHE A 21 -6.82 -3.29 -7.53
N GLU A 22 -6.83 -2.55 -6.41
CA GLU A 22 -7.95 -1.68 -6.04
C GLU A 22 -9.27 -2.45 -5.95
N GLY A 23 -9.18 -3.68 -5.49
CA GLY A 23 -10.30 -4.58 -5.33
C GLY A 23 -10.05 -5.89 -6.05
N ALA A 24 -10.51 -7.00 -5.47
CA ALA A 24 -10.33 -8.32 -6.05
C ALA A 24 -11.28 -9.32 -5.43
N SER A 25 -11.60 -10.36 -6.18
CA SER A 25 -12.36 -11.48 -5.67
C SER A 25 -11.45 -12.41 -4.89
N VAL A 26 -12.05 -13.36 -4.16
CA VAL A 26 -11.28 -14.36 -3.40
C VAL A 26 -10.34 -15.13 -4.33
N LYS A 27 -10.84 -15.52 -5.49
CA LYS A 27 -10.03 -16.26 -6.45
C LYS A 27 -8.85 -15.44 -6.96
N GLU A 28 -9.11 -14.17 -7.27
CA GLU A 28 -8.06 -13.28 -7.74
C GLU A 28 -6.99 -13.07 -6.66
N VAL A 29 -7.41 -12.94 -5.41
CA VAL A 29 -6.48 -12.83 -4.30
C VAL A 29 -5.63 -14.08 -4.20
N GLN A 30 -6.27 -15.26 -4.24
CA GLN A 30 -5.55 -16.53 -4.17
C GLN A 30 -4.50 -16.64 -5.28
N GLU A 31 -4.87 -16.25 -6.49
CA GLU A 31 -3.99 -16.36 -7.65
C GLU A 31 -2.79 -15.41 -7.59
N ASN A 32 -2.86 -14.39 -6.76
CA ASN A 32 -1.83 -13.36 -6.70
C ASN A 32 -1.02 -13.38 -5.40
N ILE A 33 -1.15 -14.42 -4.62
CA ILE A 33 -0.33 -14.61 -3.42
C ILE A 33 0.64 -15.74 -3.68
N LEU A 34 1.93 -15.49 -3.44
CA LEU A 34 2.95 -16.52 -3.54
C LEU A 34 2.72 -17.56 -2.43
N ASP A 35 2.75 -18.83 -2.79
CA ASP A 35 2.48 -19.91 -1.85
C ASP A 35 1.11 -19.77 -1.20
N ALA A 36 0.12 -19.43 -2.00
CA ALA A 36 -1.22 -19.20 -1.49
C ALA A 36 -1.81 -20.46 -0.85
N PRO A 37 -2.52 -20.31 0.27
CA PRO A 37 -3.27 -21.42 0.83
C PRO A 37 -4.47 -21.76 -0.06
N SER A 38 -5.25 -22.73 0.36
CA SER A 38 -6.42 -23.14 -0.40
C SER A 38 -7.43 -22.00 -0.56
N TYR A 39 -8.30 -22.13 -1.53
CA TYR A 39 -9.37 -21.17 -1.73
C TYR A 39 -10.19 -20.95 -0.46
N SER A 40 -10.58 -22.01 0.21
CA SER A 40 -11.37 -21.86 1.44
C SER A 40 -10.58 -21.20 2.56
N ALA A 41 -9.29 -21.43 2.64
CA ALA A 41 -8.45 -20.76 3.63
C ALA A 41 -8.35 -19.27 3.34
N VAL A 42 -8.15 -18.88 2.08
CA VAL A 42 -8.14 -17.47 1.69
C VAL A 42 -9.47 -16.82 1.99
N ARG A 43 -10.57 -17.50 1.64
CA ARG A 43 -11.91 -16.99 1.91
C ARG A 43 -12.14 -16.73 3.39
N THR A 44 -11.69 -17.67 4.24
CA THR A 44 -11.82 -17.53 5.69
C THR A 44 -11.01 -16.34 6.20
N LEU A 45 -9.79 -16.17 5.70
CA LEU A 45 -8.96 -15.04 6.09
C LEU A 45 -9.58 -13.71 5.66
N MET A 46 -10.15 -13.68 4.46
CA MET A 46 -10.81 -12.45 3.98
C MET A 46 -12.06 -12.14 4.80
N GLN A 47 -12.80 -13.17 5.21
CA GLN A 47 -13.94 -12.95 6.08
C GLN A 47 -13.52 -12.37 7.42
N LYS A 48 -12.39 -12.82 7.97
CA LYS A 48 -11.86 -12.24 9.21
C LYS A 48 -11.51 -10.77 9.01
N LEU A 49 -10.94 -10.42 7.85
CA LEU A 49 -10.62 -9.02 7.55
C LEU A 49 -11.88 -8.17 7.44
N VAL A 50 -12.96 -8.73 6.89
CA VAL A 50 -14.25 -8.04 6.86
C VAL A 50 -14.75 -7.80 8.28
N ASP A 51 -14.71 -8.84 9.11
CA ASP A 51 -15.18 -8.76 10.48
C ASP A 51 -14.40 -7.77 11.31
N LYS A 52 -13.11 -7.61 11.02
CA LYS A 52 -12.25 -6.64 11.71
C LYS A 52 -12.40 -5.23 11.14
N GLY A 53 -13.15 -5.06 10.07
CA GLY A 53 -13.38 -3.74 9.47
C GLY A 53 -12.27 -3.25 8.55
N HIS A 54 -11.36 -4.12 8.12
CA HIS A 54 -10.25 -3.71 7.24
C HIS A 54 -10.63 -3.72 5.77
N ILE A 55 -11.59 -4.55 5.39
CA ILE A 55 -12.07 -4.62 4.00
C ILE A 55 -13.59 -4.67 4.01
N SER A 56 -14.16 -4.31 2.86
CA SER A 56 -15.58 -4.45 2.61
C SER A 56 -15.76 -5.13 1.26
N TYR A 57 -16.97 -5.48 0.91
CA TYR A 57 -17.22 -6.15 -0.36
C TYR A 57 -18.53 -5.69 -0.99
N ARG A 58 -18.63 -5.93 -2.28
CA ARG A 58 -19.85 -5.71 -3.06
C ARG A 58 -20.04 -6.88 -4.00
N GLU A 59 -21.30 -7.15 -4.31
CA GLU A 59 -21.63 -8.10 -5.37
C GLU A 59 -21.35 -7.47 -6.72
N SER A 60 -20.70 -8.25 -7.58
CA SER A 60 -20.45 -7.84 -8.96
C SER A 60 -20.74 -9.06 -9.83
N GLY A 61 -21.95 -9.10 -10.40
CA GLY A 61 -22.41 -10.27 -11.11
C GLY A 61 -22.64 -11.42 -10.15
N LYS A 62 -21.94 -12.54 -10.37
CA LYS A 62 -22.09 -13.73 -9.53
C LYS A 62 -20.99 -13.88 -8.50
N LYS A 63 -20.16 -12.87 -8.33
CA LYS A 63 -19.04 -12.94 -7.39
C LYS A 63 -19.00 -11.69 -6.52
N TYR A 64 -18.29 -11.81 -5.42
CA TYR A 64 -18.03 -10.67 -4.55
C TYR A 64 -16.65 -10.11 -4.86
N VAL A 65 -16.55 -8.79 -4.90
CA VAL A 65 -15.29 -8.09 -5.05
C VAL A 65 -15.01 -7.37 -3.74
N TYR A 66 -13.83 -7.57 -3.19
CA TYR A 66 -13.43 -7.03 -1.89
C TYR A 66 -12.52 -5.82 -2.08
N TYR A 67 -12.70 -4.83 -1.23
CA TYR A 67 -11.99 -3.55 -1.31
C TYR A 67 -11.43 -3.16 0.05
N PRO A 68 -10.24 -2.57 0.10
CA PRO A 68 -9.74 -2.04 1.37
C PRO A 68 -10.62 -0.87 1.83
N VAL A 69 -10.90 -0.82 3.12
CA VAL A 69 -11.67 0.27 3.70
C VAL A 69 -10.84 1.55 3.70
N VAL A 70 -9.55 1.45 4.00
CA VAL A 70 -8.63 2.59 3.94
C VAL A 70 -8.21 2.79 2.50
N LYS A 71 -8.35 4.01 2.02
CA LYS A 71 -8.01 4.33 0.65
C LYS A 71 -6.53 4.10 0.38
N HIS A 72 -6.23 3.68 -0.85
CA HIS A 72 -4.87 3.37 -1.28
C HIS A 72 -3.89 4.52 -0.96
N LYS A 73 -4.28 5.74 -1.25
CA LYS A 73 -3.41 6.90 -1.01
C LYS A 73 -3.00 7.02 0.45
N LYS A 74 -3.94 6.84 1.36
CA LYS A 74 -3.65 6.93 2.78
C LYS A 74 -2.78 5.76 3.25
N ALA A 75 -3.08 4.56 2.74
CA ALA A 75 -2.31 3.37 3.09
C ALA A 75 -0.87 3.48 2.60
N SER A 76 -0.66 3.98 1.38
CA SER A 76 0.69 4.12 0.83
C SER A 76 1.50 5.16 1.60
N ARG A 77 0.88 6.25 2.01
CA ARG A 77 1.56 7.25 2.83
C ARG A 77 1.97 6.70 4.19
N SER A 78 1.07 5.93 4.81
CA SER A 78 1.36 5.32 6.09
C SER A 78 2.51 4.31 5.97
N ALA A 79 2.48 3.49 4.93
CA ALA A 79 3.55 2.51 4.68
C ALA A 79 4.88 3.20 4.45
N LEU A 80 4.87 4.26 3.65
CA LEU A 80 6.08 5.02 3.35
C LEU A 80 6.66 5.65 4.62
N SER A 81 5.79 6.22 5.43
CA SER A 81 6.21 6.81 6.70
C SER A 81 6.89 5.76 7.60
N GLY A 82 6.33 4.54 7.64
CA GLY A 82 6.91 3.46 8.40
C GLY A 82 8.30 3.04 7.90
N VAL A 83 8.47 2.99 6.59
CA VAL A 83 9.76 2.66 5.98
C VAL A 83 10.80 3.73 6.32
N VAL A 84 10.42 4.99 6.19
CA VAL A 84 11.33 6.10 6.49
C VAL A 84 11.75 6.05 7.96
N SER A 85 10.79 5.80 8.85
CA SER A 85 11.07 5.70 10.27
C SER A 85 11.99 4.54 10.60
N THR A 86 11.69 3.37 10.05
CA THR A 86 12.41 2.13 10.40
C THR A 86 13.81 2.06 9.79
N PHE A 87 13.94 2.40 8.52
CA PHE A 87 15.17 2.17 7.78
C PHE A 87 16.00 3.41 7.51
N PHE A 88 15.43 4.60 7.65
CA PHE A 88 16.10 5.84 7.30
C PHE A 88 16.14 6.83 8.46
N ARG A 89 16.02 6.35 9.68
CA ARG A 89 16.15 7.15 10.91
C ARG A 89 15.23 8.38 10.93
N ASP A 90 14.03 8.22 10.41
CA ASP A 90 13.06 9.31 10.29
C ASP A 90 13.56 10.46 9.42
N SER A 91 14.58 10.24 8.60
CA SER A 91 15.13 11.29 7.75
C SER A 91 14.57 11.18 6.34
N THR A 92 13.71 12.13 6.01
CA THR A 92 13.19 12.26 4.65
C THR A 92 14.33 12.49 3.66
N PHE A 93 15.31 13.30 4.05
CA PHE A 93 16.46 13.57 3.19
C PHE A 93 17.21 12.29 2.82
N ILE A 94 17.52 11.46 3.81
CA ILE A 94 18.26 10.22 3.56
C ILE A 94 17.46 9.29 2.67
N ALA A 95 16.15 9.17 2.93
CA ALA A 95 15.27 8.31 2.14
C ALA A 95 15.20 8.78 0.69
N MET A 96 15.00 10.08 0.47
CA MET A 96 14.91 10.61 -0.88
C MET A 96 16.22 10.55 -1.63
N ASN A 97 17.31 10.80 -0.92
CA ASN A 97 18.64 10.67 -1.51
C ASN A 97 18.89 9.24 -2.01
N SER A 98 18.52 8.27 -1.19
CA SER A 98 18.65 6.86 -1.57
C SER A 98 17.80 6.53 -2.79
N LEU A 99 16.57 7.03 -2.82
CA LEU A 99 15.68 6.77 -3.96
C LEU A 99 16.24 7.35 -5.24
N LEU A 100 16.75 8.57 -5.18
CA LEU A 100 17.33 9.21 -6.36
C LEU A 100 18.58 8.49 -6.85
N GLU A 101 19.41 8.03 -5.92
CA GLU A 101 20.61 7.28 -6.29
C GLU A 101 20.29 5.93 -6.92
N MET A 102 19.23 5.27 -6.44
CA MET A 102 18.80 3.99 -6.99
C MET A 102 18.09 4.14 -8.32
N SER A 103 17.46 5.29 -8.52
CA SER A 103 16.70 5.56 -9.73
C SER A 103 17.65 5.87 -10.87
N THR A 104 17.62 5.07 -11.93
CA THR A 104 18.48 5.31 -13.08
C THR A 104 17.71 6.00 -14.18
N ASN A 105 16.82 5.27 -14.86
CA ASN A 105 16.11 5.84 -16.00
C ASN A 105 14.60 5.72 -15.83
N ASP A 106 14.14 5.62 -14.59
CA ASP A 106 12.71 5.42 -14.33
C ASP A 106 11.92 6.71 -14.25
N MET A 107 12.60 7.86 -14.20
CA MET A 107 11.89 9.13 -14.14
C MET A 107 12.10 9.93 -15.40
N THR A 108 11.02 10.53 -15.87
CA THR A 108 11.11 11.41 -17.04
C THR A 108 11.62 12.79 -16.61
N ASP A 109 12.10 13.57 -17.60
CA ASP A 109 12.52 14.95 -17.33
C ASP A 109 11.37 15.77 -16.76
N GLU A 110 10.15 15.53 -17.25
CA GLU A 110 8.96 16.22 -16.75
C GLU A 110 8.73 15.91 -15.28
N GLU A 111 8.87 14.64 -14.89
CA GLU A 111 8.72 14.25 -13.50
C GLU A 111 9.79 14.86 -12.61
N LEU A 112 11.02 14.91 -13.10
CA LEU A 112 12.11 15.54 -12.36
C LEU A 112 11.85 17.03 -12.16
N GLU A 113 11.33 17.70 -13.18
CA GLU A 113 10.98 19.12 -13.06
C GLU A 113 9.89 19.34 -12.01
N LYS A 114 8.90 18.46 -11.95
CA LYS A 114 7.85 18.56 -10.94
C LYS A 114 8.42 18.41 -9.53
N LEU A 115 9.38 17.51 -9.36
CA LEU A 115 10.03 17.34 -8.06
C LEU A 115 10.84 18.57 -7.69
N GLU A 116 11.52 19.17 -8.66
CA GLU A 116 12.27 20.42 -8.42
C GLU A 116 11.33 21.54 -7.97
N GLN A 117 10.19 21.66 -8.62
CA GLN A 117 9.19 22.66 -8.25
C GLN A 117 8.69 22.44 -6.82
N LEU A 118 8.43 21.17 -6.46
CA LEU A 118 7.98 20.85 -5.12
C LEU A 118 9.02 21.21 -4.07
N ILE A 119 10.29 20.94 -4.36
CA ILE A 119 11.38 21.31 -3.48
C ILE A 119 11.45 22.82 -3.31
N GLN A 120 11.30 23.55 -4.41
CA GLN A 120 11.34 25.01 -4.37
C GLN A 120 10.21 25.59 -3.53
N GLU A 121 9.01 25.01 -3.65
CA GLU A 121 7.88 25.42 -2.84
C GLU A 121 8.12 25.19 -1.35
N LYS A 122 8.75 24.07 -1.02
CA LYS A 122 9.09 23.77 0.37
C LYS A 122 10.09 24.77 0.94
N LYS A 123 11.06 25.16 0.14
CA LYS A 123 12.05 26.18 0.56
C LYS A 123 11.39 27.52 0.82
N SER A 124 10.47 27.91 -0.04
CA SER A 124 9.75 29.17 0.11
C SER A 124 8.93 29.20 1.40
N LYS A 125 8.32 28.08 1.74
CA LYS A 125 7.47 27.99 2.93
C LYS A 125 8.26 27.95 4.23
N SER A 126 9.52 27.51 4.18
CA SER A 126 10.31 27.39 5.39
C SER A 126 11.09 28.66 5.74
N SER A 127 11.07 29.66 4.90
CA SER A 127 11.81 30.90 5.20
C SER A 127 10.97 31.95 5.90
#